data_36f6bcd54605507b4f750749bfeadd55
#
_entry.id   36f6bcd54605507b4f750749bfeadd55
#
_cell.length_a   1.000
_cell.length_b   1.000
_cell.length_c   1.000
_cell.angle_alpha   90.00
_cell.angle_beta   90.00
_cell.angle_gamma   90.00
#
_symmetry.space_group_name_H-M   'P 1'
#
loop_
_entity.id
_entity.type
_entity.pdbx_description
1 polymer ?
#
loop_
_entity_poly.entity_id
_entity_poly.type
_entity_poly.pdbx_seq_one_letter_code
_entity_poly.pdbx_strand_id
1 'polypeptide(L)'
;MSREQNWYIRRYVRAVSTFLPCSGKRKKSWLADLRAQAESYVAEGGDAAALEQRFGTAQQMAFSYVDEVPTADLLAELHIRRRLVAVTVIALAAALAILAAALVWQQYTLHKDLSGWNRTIVTNVRTWTVDD
;
A
#
# COMPACT_ATOMS: atom_id res chain seq x y z
N MET A 1 30.82 -6.07 -18.44
CA MET A 1 30.26 -5.06 -17.48
C MET A 1 30.65 -5.43 -16.07
N SER A 2 31.29 -4.53 -15.32
CA SER A 2 31.72 -4.80 -13.95
C SER A 2 30.50 -4.76 -12.98
N ARG A 3 30.69 -5.39 -11.77
CA ARG A 3 29.65 -5.37 -10.74
C ARG A 3 29.32 -3.93 -10.29
N GLU A 4 30.33 -3.07 -10.29
CA GLU A 4 30.23 -1.66 -9.93
C GLU A 4 29.43 -0.86 -10.98
N GLN A 5 29.71 -1.04 -12.26
CA GLN A 5 28.95 -0.42 -13.36
C GLN A 5 27.46 -0.79 -13.29
N ASN A 6 27.14 -2.05 -13.03
CA ASN A 6 25.76 -2.50 -12.88
C ASN A 6 25.08 -1.87 -11.64
N TRP A 7 25.82 -1.60 -10.56
CA TRP A 7 25.29 -0.92 -9.38
C TRP A 7 24.89 0.53 -9.69
N TYR A 8 25.71 1.30 -10.43
CA TYR A 8 25.39 2.67 -10.86
C TYR A 8 24.15 2.71 -11.76
N ILE A 9 24.04 1.82 -12.73
CA ILE A 9 22.88 1.71 -13.62
C ILE A 9 21.61 1.42 -12.81
N ARG A 10 21.64 0.44 -11.93
CA ARG A 10 20.50 0.10 -11.07
C ARG A 10 20.08 1.24 -10.14
N ARG A 11 21.05 1.95 -9.60
CA ARG A 11 20.80 3.12 -8.74
C ARG A 11 20.09 4.21 -9.52
N TYR A 12 20.58 4.54 -10.71
CA TYR A 12 19.98 5.55 -11.58
C TYR A 12 18.55 5.18 -11.99
N VAL A 13 18.35 3.99 -12.52
CA VAL A 13 17.03 3.49 -12.94
C VAL A 13 16.04 3.47 -11.75
N ARG A 14 16.50 3.10 -10.55
CA ARG A 14 15.68 3.14 -9.34
C ARG A 14 15.29 4.57 -8.96
N ALA A 15 16.22 5.52 -9.03
CA ALA A 15 15.95 6.93 -8.77
C ALA A 15 14.90 7.49 -9.75
N VAL A 16 15.03 7.22 -11.05
CA VAL A 16 14.02 7.59 -12.05
C VAL A 16 12.67 6.96 -11.74
N SER A 17 12.65 5.68 -11.37
CA SER A 17 11.43 4.97 -10.99
C SER A 17 10.66 5.62 -9.82
N THR A 18 11.37 6.28 -8.91
CA THR A 18 10.76 6.96 -7.75
C THR A 18 9.98 8.21 -8.16
N PHE A 19 10.47 8.92 -9.19
CA PHE A 19 9.83 10.14 -9.70
C PHE A 19 8.72 9.88 -10.73
N LEU A 20 8.61 8.64 -11.26
CA LEU A 20 7.55 8.31 -12.22
C LEU A 20 6.19 8.17 -11.53
N PRO A 21 5.18 8.98 -11.89
CA PRO A 21 3.86 8.97 -11.27
C PRO A 21 3.00 7.78 -11.68
N CYS A 22 3.40 7.02 -12.68
CA CYS A 22 2.66 5.89 -13.24
C CYS A 22 3.08 4.55 -12.62
N SER A 23 2.20 3.56 -12.72
CA SER A 23 2.43 2.18 -12.28
C SER A 23 2.02 1.20 -13.40
N GLY A 24 2.43 -0.05 -13.30
CA GLY A 24 1.98 -1.09 -14.20
C GLY A 24 2.95 -1.50 -15.30
N LYS A 25 2.43 -2.11 -16.38
CA LYS A 25 3.24 -2.70 -17.45
C LYS A 25 4.04 -1.65 -18.23
N ARG A 26 3.44 -0.49 -18.51
CA ARG A 26 4.06 0.61 -19.26
C ARG A 26 5.30 1.15 -18.53
N LYS A 27 5.21 1.38 -17.22
CA LYS A 27 6.36 1.77 -16.38
C LYS A 27 7.49 0.74 -16.45
N LYS A 28 7.16 -0.54 -16.35
CA LYS A 28 8.15 -1.62 -16.41
C LYS A 28 8.85 -1.68 -17.77
N SER A 29 8.10 -1.57 -18.87
CA SER A 29 8.65 -1.54 -20.23
C SER A 29 9.60 -0.36 -20.40
N TRP A 30 9.16 0.83 -20.04
CA TRP A 30 9.97 2.04 -20.19
C TRP A 30 11.24 2.01 -19.32
N LEU A 31 11.16 1.54 -18.09
CA LEU A 31 12.35 1.36 -17.24
C LEU A 31 13.30 0.28 -17.78
N ALA A 32 12.78 -0.75 -18.44
CA ALA A 32 13.61 -1.75 -19.10
C ALA A 32 14.35 -1.15 -20.31
N ASP A 33 13.67 -0.32 -21.10
CA ASP A 33 14.27 0.39 -22.25
C ASP A 33 15.34 1.38 -21.78
N LEU A 34 15.05 2.17 -20.74
CA LEU A 34 16.02 3.07 -20.12
C LEU A 34 17.26 2.32 -19.61
N ARG A 35 17.03 1.17 -18.98
CA ARG A 35 18.11 0.31 -18.50
C ARG A 35 18.96 -0.22 -19.64
N ALA A 36 18.33 -0.69 -20.72
CA ALA A 36 19.04 -1.18 -21.92
C ALA A 36 19.89 -0.07 -22.57
N GLN A 37 19.37 1.16 -22.66
CA GLN A 37 20.12 2.33 -23.14
C GLN A 37 21.32 2.65 -22.24
N ALA A 38 21.16 2.61 -20.93
CA ALA A 38 22.26 2.85 -20.00
C ALA A 38 23.33 1.74 -20.07
N GLU A 39 22.92 0.48 -20.22
CA GLU A 39 23.83 -0.66 -20.42
C GLU A 39 24.59 -0.54 -21.75
N SER A 40 23.94 -0.14 -22.85
CA SER A 40 24.59 0.12 -24.14
C SER A 40 25.61 1.24 -24.06
N TYR A 41 25.25 2.35 -23.43
CA TYR A 41 26.16 3.48 -23.23
C TYR A 41 27.45 3.08 -22.48
N VAL A 42 27.30 2.29 -21.41
CA VAL A 42 28.46 1.80 -20.64
C VAL A 42 29.26 0.76 -21.42
N ALA A 43 28.64 -0.08 -22.25
CA ALA A 43 29.30 -1.04 -23.11
C ALA A 43 30.13 -0.36 -24.22
N GLU A 44 29.69 0.83 -24.70
CA GLU A 44 30.40 1.67 -25.65
C GLU A 44 31.58 2.46 -25.04
N GLY A 45 31.84 2.27 -23.75
CA GLY A 45 32.95 2.90 -23.03
C GLY A 45 32.55 4.16 -22.24
N GLY A 46 31.25 4.43 -22.10
CA GLY A 46 30.74 5.52 -21.27
C GLY A 46 30.96 5.26 -19.79
N ASP A 47 31.12 6.33 -19.02
CA ASP A 47 31.27 6.24 -17.58
C ASP A 47 29.92 6.01 -16.87
N ALA A 48 29.80 4.89 -16.19
CA ALA A 48 28.60 4.54 -15.41
C ALA A 48 28.30 5.52 -14.27
N ALA A 49 29.33 6.20 -13.71
CA ALA A 49 29.14 7.21 -12.68
C ALA A 49 28.58 8.53 -13.27
N ALA A 50 28.77 8.78 -14.56
CA ALA A 50 28.33 9.99 -15.28
C ALA A 50 26.97 9.84 -16.01
N LEU A 51 26.17 8.83 -15.68
CA LEU A 51 24.86 8.60 -16.30
C LEU A 51 23.93 9.83 -16.19
N GLU A 52 23.94 10.54 -15.06
CA GLU A 52 23.15 11.77 -14.87
C GLU A 52 23.60 12.92 -15.78
N GLN A 53 24.88 12.96 -16.15
CA GLN A 53 25.39 13.98 -17.09
C GLN A 53 24.96 13.68 -18.53
N ARG A 54 24.83 12.40 -18.88
CA ARG A 54 24.47 11.96 -20.24
C ARG A 54 22.96 11.95 -20.47
N PHE A 55 22.19 11.45 -19.52
CA PHE A 55 20.74 11.25 -19.64
C PHE A 55 19.93 12.33 -18.92
N GLY A 56 20.58 13.18 -18.15
CA GLY A 56 19.92 14.15 -17.25
C GLY A 56 19.66 13.59 -15.87
N THR A 57 19.23 14.47 -14.96
CA THR A 57 18.85 14.05 -13.62
C THR A 57 17.68 13.08 -13.65
N ALA A 58 17.56 12.23 -12.64
CA ALA A 58 16.47 11.25 -12.52
C ALA A 58 15.08 11.90 -12.63
N GLN A 59 14.95 13.12 -12.13
CA GLN A 59 13.72 13.92 -12.20
C GLN A 59 13.44 14.40 -13.62
N GLN A 60 14.43 14.93 -14.34
CA GLN A 60 14.29 15.39 -15.73
C GLN A 60 13.90 14.22 -16.65
N MET A 61 14.55 13.05 -16.46
CA MET A 61 14.23 11.85 -17.23
C MET A 61 12.81 11.36 -16.96
N ALA A 62 12.34 11.43 -15.72
CA ALA A 62 10.95 11.08 -15.39
C ALA A 62 9.94 12.06 -15.99
N PHE A 63 10.25 13.35 -16.06
CA PHE A 63 9.40 14.35 -16.71
C PHE A 63 9.33 14.17 -18.22
N SER A 64 10.45 13.87 -18.90
CA SER A 64 10.42 13.60 -20.34
C SER A 64 9.50 12.44 -20.70
N TYR A 65 9.44 11.41 -19.86
CA TYR A 65 8.48 10.31 -20.02
C TYR A 65 7.02 10.78 -19.89
N VAL A 66 6.73 11.66 -18.93
CA VAL A 66 5.38 12.19 -18.73
C VAL A 66 4.91 13.02 -19.92
N ASP A 67 5.82 13.76 -20.53
CA ASP A 67 5.53 14.57 -21.73
C ASP A 67 5.23 13.71 -22.97
N GLU A 68 5.78 12.50 -23.06
CA GLU A 68 5.51 11.54 -24.15
C GLU A 68 4.16 10.81 -24.00
N VAL A 69 3.60 10.78 -22.79
CA VAL A 69 2.36 10.03 -22.50
C VAL A 69 1.15 10.96 -22.57
N PRO A 70 0.07 10.60 -23.31
CA PRO A 70 -1.16 11.38 -23.35
C PRO A 70 -1.73 11.56 -21.94
N THR A 71 -2.08 12.80 -21.59
CA THR A 71 -2.61 13.20 -20.26
C THR A 71 -3.84 12.39 -19.85
N ALA A 72 -4.64 11.94 -20.81
CA ALA A 72 -5.82 11.10 -20.56
C ALA A 72 -5.47 9.74 -19.95
N ASP A 73 -4.38 9.11 -20.39
CA ASP A 73 -3.91 7.82 -19.89
C ASP A 73 -3.35 7.94 -18.46
N LEU A 74 -2.64 9.03 -18.16
CA LEU A 74 -2.13 9.33 -16.82
C LEU A 74 -3.27 9.56 -15.83
N LEU A 75 -4.30 10.28 -16.23
CA LEU A 75 -5.49 10.53 -15.40
C LEU A 75 -6.27 9.24 -15.14
N ALA A 76 -6.38 8.35 -16.12
CA ALA A 76 -7.03 7.05 -15.95
C ALA A 76 -6.29 6.17 -14.92
N GLU A 77 -4.95 6.11 -14.96
CA GLU A 77 -4.16 5.36 -13.97
C GLU A 77 -4.28 5.93 -12.55
N LEU A 78 -4.33 7.26 -12.40
CA LEU A 78 -4.53 7.92 -11.12
C LEU A 78 -5.93 7.64 -10.54
N HIS A 79 -6.97 7.61 -11.39
CA HIS A 79 -8.34 7.28 -10.98
C HIS A 79 -8.48 5.84 -10.49
N ILE A 80 -7.85 4.88 -11.15
CA ILE A 80 -7.86 3.47 -10.73
C ILE A 80 -7.20 3.32 -9.36
N ARG A 81 -6.06 3.94 -9.15
CA ARG A 81 -5.34 3.90 -7.87
C ARG A 81 -6.17 4.52 -6.73
N ARG A 82 -6.81 5.66 -6.98
CA ARG A 82 -7.67 6.33 -5.99
C ARG A 82 -8.89 5.47 -5.65
N ARG A 83 -9.50 4.79 -6.62
CA ARG A 83 -10.61 3.86 -6.39
C ARG A 83 -10.17 2.64 -5.57
N LEU A 84 -9.01 2.06 -5.85
CA LEU A 84 -8.48 0.94 -5.08
C LEU A 84 -8.24 1.33 -3.61
N VAL A 85 -7.63 2.48 -3.36
CA VAL A 85 -7.42 2.98 -1.99
C VAL A 85 -8.76 3.23 -1.29
N ALA A 86 -9.74 3.82 -1.97
CA ALA A 86 -11.06 4.05 -1.39
C ALA A 86 -11.77 2.74 -1.02
N VAL A 87 -11.72 1.73 -1.89
CA VAL A 87 -12.31 0.40 -1.61
C VAL A 87 -11.64 -0.29 -0.42
N THR A 88 -10.30 -0.23 -0.31
CA THR A 88 -9.59 -0.83 0.82
C THR A 88 -9.91 -0.14 2.14
N VAL A 89 -10.04 1.20 2.15
CA VAL A 89 -10.43 1.96 3.35
C VAL A 89 -11.85 1.63 3.79
N ILE A 90 -12.79 1.53 2.84
CA ILE A 90 -14.19 1.16 3.13
C ILE A 90 -14.27 -0.27 3.68
N ALA A 91 -13.55 -1.22 3.09
CA ALA A 91 -13.50 -2.61 3.56
C ALA A 91 -12.94 -2.72 5.00
N LEU A 92 -11.88 -1.96 5.30
CA LEU A 92 -11.29 -1.92 6.64
C LEU A 92 -12.26 -1.33 7.67
N ALA A 93 -12.94 -0.24 7.34
CA ALA A 93 -13.94 0.39 8.20
C ALA A 93 -15.12 -0.54 8.48
N ALA A 94 -15.61 -1.28 7.48
CA ALA A 94 -16.65 -2.28 7.64
C ALA A 94 -16.21 -3.42 8.57
N ALA A 95 -14.99 -3.94 8.41
CA ALA A 95 -14.45 -4.97 9.28
C ALA A 95 -14.36 -4.52 10.74
N LEU A 96 -13.91 -3.29 11.00
CA LEU A 96 -13.85 -2.72 12.34
C LEU A 96 -15.25 -2.54 12.95
N ALA A 97 -16.25 -2.13 12.18
CA ALA A 97 -17.62 -2.00 12.63
C ALA A 97 -18.24 -3.34 13.04
N ILE A 98 -18.00 -4.40 12.26
CA ILE A 98 -18.45 -5.76 12.57
C ILE A 98 -17.79 -6.25 13.88
N LEU A 99 -16.50 -6.01 14.05
CA LEU A 99 -15.77 -6.42 15.25
C LEU A 99 -16.26 -5.67 16.50
N ALA A 100 -16.53 -4.37 16.40
CA ALA A 100 -17.12 -3.59 17.48
C ALA A 100 -18.52 -4.10 17.84
N ALA A 101 -19.38 -4.39 16.86
CA ALA A 101 -20.70 -4.96 17.09
C ALA A 101 -20.64 -6.32 17.80
N ALA A 102 -19.69 -7.19 17.41
CA ALA A 102 -19.49 -8.47 18.05
C ALA A 102 -19.07 -8.33 19.54
N LEU A 103 -18.17 -7.39 19.84
CA LEU A 103 -17.76 -7.11 21.22
C LEU A 103 -18.91 -6.59 22.09
N VAL A 104 -19.73 -5.68 21.55
CA VAL A 104 -20.91 -5.16 22.25
C VAL A 104 -21.92 -6.29 22.50
N TRP A 105 -22.14 -7.15 21.51
CA TRP A 105 -23.02 -8.32 21.66
C TRP A 105 -22.53 -9.27 22.77
N GLN A 106 -21.25 -9.54 22.81
CA GLN A 106 -20.64 -10.41 23.83
C GLN A 106 -20.80 -9.82 25.24
N GLN A 107 -20.61 -8.51 25.39
CA GLN A 107 -20.84 -7.81 26.67
C GLN A 107 -22.32 -7.87 27.10
N TYR A 108 -23.23 -7.73 26.14
CA TYR A 108 -24.66 -7.79 26.43
C TYR A 108 -25.11 -9.19 26.92
N THR A 109 -24.59 -10.26 26.31
CA THR A 109 -24.89 -11.65 26.71
C THR A 109 -24.33 -11.96 28.09
N LEU A 110 -23.10 -11.55 28.41
CA LEU A 110 -22.49 -11.70 29.72
C LEU A 110 -23.27 -10.97 30.82
N HIS A 111 -23.77 -9.76 30.55
CA HIS A 111 -24.60 -9.01 31.50
C HIS A 111 -25.94 -9.69 31.76
N LYS A 112 -26.52 -10.33 30.77
CA LYS A 112 -27.79 -11.07 30.93
C LYS A 112 -27.62 -12.31 31.81
N ASP A 113 -26.53 -13.03 31.66
CA ASP A 113 -26.25 -14.23 32.46
C ASP A 113 -25.96 -13.88 33.92
N LEU A 114 -25.23 -12.80 34.20
CA LEU A 114 -24.94 -12.34 35.53
C LEU A 114 -26.20 -11.82 36.25
N SER A 115 -27.14 -11.19 35.55
CA SER A 115 -28.41 -10.75 36.13
C SER A 115 -29.35 -11.89 36.44
N GLY A 116 -29.29 -12.98 35.69
CA GLY A 116 -30.01 -14.25 35.97
C GLY A 116 -29.49 -14.92 37.25
N TRP A 117 -28.19 -14.99 37.42
CA TRP A 117 -27.54 -15.59 38.61
C TRP A 117 -27.91 -14.85 39.90
N ASN A 118 -27.93 -13.50 39.88
CA ASN A 118 -28.24 -12.68 41.02
C ASN A 118 -29.69 -12.88 41.51
N ARG A 119 -30.64 -13.11 40.59
CA ARG A 119 -32.02 -13.43 40.95
C ARG A 119 -32.16 -14.76 41.64
N THR A 120 -31.42 -15.77 41.21
CA THR A 120 -31.50 -17.13 41.77
C THR A 120 -30.94 -17.17 43.20
N ILE A 121 -29.88 -16.43 43.49
CA ILE A 121 -29.30 -16.34 44.82
C ILE A 121 -30.26 -15.63 45.82
N VAL A 122 -30.88 -14.52 45.42
CA VAL A 122 -31.83 -13.78 46.27
C VAL A 122 -33.08 -14.61 46.58
N THR A 123 -33.55 -15.41 45.64
CA THR A 123 -34.72 -16.29 45.85
C THR A 123 -34.40 -17.42 46.81
N ASN A 124 -33.22 -18.03 46.77
CA ASN A 124 -32.82 -19.09 47.69
C ASN A 124 -32.60 -18.58 49.12
N VAL A 125 -32.06 -17.39 49.32
CA VAL A 125 -31.87 -16.82 50.67
C VAL A 125 -33.21 -16.51 51.33
N ARG A 126 -34.24 -16.14 50.58
CA ARG A 126 -35.57 -15.86 51.13
C ARG A 126 -36.33 -17.11 51.62
N THR A 127 -36.03 -18.27 51.06
CA THR A 127 -36.66 -19.52 51.50
C THR A 127 -36.08 -20.11 52.76
N TRP A 128 -34.88 -19.71 53.20
CA TRP A 128 -34.24 -20.18 54.42
C TRP A 128 -34.63 -19.41 55.70
N THR A 129 -35.34 -18.28 55.59
CA THR A 129 -35.75 -17.44 56.72
C THR A 129 -37.20 -17.62 57.12
N VAL A 130 -37.92 -18.60 56.56
CA VAL A 130 -39.37 -18.80 56.82
C VAL A 130 -39.69 -20.02 57.71
N ASP A 131 -38.65 -20.86 58.02
CA ASP A 131 -38.85 -22.06 58.90
C ASP A 131 -38.20 -21.94 60.28
N ASP A 132 -38.45 -20.80 60.98
CA ASP A 132 -38.24 -20.70 62.40
C ASP A 132 -39.54 -20.31 63.15
#